data_12f6efa998624c77bf0c0d72de605c89
#
_entry.id   12f6efa998624c77bf0c0d72de605c89
#
_cell.length_a   1.000
_cell.length_b   1.000
_cell.length_c   1.000
_cell.angle_alpha   90.00
_cell.angle_beta   90.00
_cell.angle_gamma   90.00
#
_symmetry.space_group_name_H-M   'P 1'
#
loop_
_entity.id
_entity.type
_entity.pdbx_description
1 polymer ?
#
loop_
_entity_poly.entity_id
_entity_poly.type
_entity_poly.pdbx_seq_one_letter_code
_entity_poly.pdbx_strand_id
1 'polypeptide(L)'
;MKHNLSACILLIGCLFFVANASFAQNSSTAPIKNPVLKTFLIERNIPGAGLLTAEQLKGISQKSCSVLKDMGPGIVWLQSYVTGDKIFCVYQAENETMLQDHAKKGGFPINSIMEINNNISPKTAE
;
A
#
# COMPACT_ATOMS: atom_id res chain seq x y z
N MET A 1 69.39 -35.78 -25.37
CA MET A 1 70.55 -35.26 -24.68
C MET A 1 70.08 -34.25 -23.67
N LYS A 2 70.00 -34.65 -22.38
CA LYS A 2 70.97 -34.24 -21.33
C LYS A 2 70.86 -32.70 -21.11
N HIS A 3 70.62 -32.11 -19.99
CA HIS A 3 70.81 -32.37 -18.56
C HIS A 3 69.99 -31.36 -17.77
N ASN A 4 69.45 -31.74 -16.68
CA ASN A 4 69.85 -31.58 -15.28
C ASN A 4 69.61 -30.18 -14.68
N LEU A 5 68.78 -30.20 -13.70
CA LEU A 5 69.05 -30.07 -12.24
C LEU A 5 69.43 -28.66 -11.77
N SER A 6 68.65 -28.04 -10.99
CA SER A 6 68.98 -27.88 -9.58
C SER A 6 67.86 -27.10 -8.82
N ALA A 7 67.59 -27.62 -7.68
CA ALA A 7 66.72 -27.07 -6.65
C ALA A 7 67.23 -25.71 -6.12
N CYS A 8 66.25 -24.87 -5.78
CA CYS A 8 66.41 -23.93 -4.67
C CYS A 8 65.09 -23.70 -4.00
N ILE A 9 64.98 -24.28 -2.85
CA ILE A 9 63.91 -24.08 -1.87
C ILE A 9 64.14 -22.69 -1.27
N LEU A 10 63.17 -21.82 -1.38
CA LEU A 10 63.04 -20.66 -0.50
C LEU A 10 61.59 -20.51 -0.04
N LEU A 11 61.40 -20.98 1.18
CA LEU A 11 60.24 -20.75 2.00
C LEU A 11 60.12 -19.25 2.30
N ILE A 12 59.14 -18.59 1.72
CA ILE A 12 58.68 -17.31 2.23
C ILE A 12 57.19 -17.48 2.59
N GLY A 13 56.97 -17.64 3.89
CA GLY A 13 55.65 -17.63 4.47
C GLY A 13 55.00 -16.27 4.28
N CYS A 14 54.01 -16.17 3.41
CA CYS A 14 53.06 -15.06 3.42
C CYS A 14 51.94 -15.40 4.38
N LEU A 15 52.02 -14.80 5.57
CA LEU A 15 50.89 -14.70 6.48
C LEU A 15 49.76 -13.94 5.77
N PHE A 16 48.75 -14.65 5.28
CA PHE A 16 47.50 -14.03 4.89
C PHE A 16 46.75 -13.64 6.16
N PHE A 17 46.84 -12.36 6.51
CA PHE A 17 45.98 -11.74 7.50
C PHE A 17 44.60 -11.58 6.88
N VAL A 18 43.73 -12.56 7.09
CA VAL A 18 42.32 -12.46 6.71
C VAL A 18 41.66 -11.50 7.69
N ALA A 19 41.61 -10.23 7.32
CA ALA A 19 40.78 -9.27 8.03
C ALA A 19 39.30 -9.64 7.82
N ASN A 20 38.71 -10.34 8.79
CA ASN A 20 37.29 -10.52 8.89
C ASN A 20 36.63 -9.15 9.16
N ALA A 21 36.27 -8.44 8.10
CA ALA A 21 35.35 -7.32 8.20
C ALA A 21 34.00 -7.87 8.55
N SER A 22 33.67 -7.94 9.83
CA SER A 22 32.31 -8.15 10.32
C SER A 22 31.47 -6.96 9.88
N PHE A 23 30.78 -7.09 8.76
CA PHE A 23 29.67 -6.20 8.44
C PHE A 23 28.57 -6.44 9.46
N ALA A 24 28.58 -5.64 10.50
CA ALA A 24 27.42 -5.51 11.38
C ALA A 24 26.28 -4.96 10.51
N GLN A 25 25.43 -5.86 10.00
CA GLN A 25 24.14 -5.49 9.44
C GLN A 25 23.32 -4.94 10.58
N ASN A 26 23.33 -3.63 10.70
CA ASN A 26 22.44 -2.90 11.58
C ASN A 26 21.04 -2.97 10.94
N SER A 27 20.39 -4.11 11.09
CA SER A 27 18.96 -4.27 10.78
C SER A 27 18.19 -3.47 11.80
N SER A 28 18.11 -2.16 11.57
CA SER A 28 17.15 -1.30 12.24
C SER A 28 15.76 -1.71 11.76
N THR A 29 15.24 -2.80 12.29
CA THR A 29 13.84 -3.17 12.14
C THR A 29 13.05 -2.22 13.05
N ALA A 30 12.79 -1.01 12.55
CA ALA A 30 11.78 -0.17 13.16
C ALA A 30 10.49 -1.00 13.17
N PRO A 31 9.75 -1.06 14.30
CA PRO A 31 8.48 -1.78 14.34
C PRO A 31 7.58 -1.19 13.27
N ILE A 32 7.14 -2.04 12.33
CA ILE A 32 6.14 -1.67 11.32
C ILE A 32 4.87 -1.37 12.13
N LYS A 33 4.67 -0.10 12.46
CA LYS A 33 3.45 0.35 13.12
C LYS A 33 2.35 0.26 12.06
N ASN A 34 1.54 -0.77 12.13
CA ASN A 34 0.36 -0.86 11.28
C ASN A 34 -0.47 0.41 11.49
N PRO A 35 -0.89 1.10 10.41
CA PRO A 35 -1.68 2.31 10.54
C PRO A 35 -3.00 2.01 11.28
N VAL A 36 -3.39 2.90 12.18
CA VAL A 36 -4.72 2.84 12.80
C VAL A 36 -5.70 3.47 11.82
N LEU A 37 -6.53 2.64 11.22
CA LEU A 37 -7.51 3.06 10.24
C LEU A 37 -8.85 3.38 10.90
N LYS A 38 -9.44 4.52 10.52
CA LYS A 38 -10.80 4.93 10.84
C LYS A 38 -11.70 4.65 9.65
N THR A 39 -12.98 4.42 9.90
CA THR A 39 -13.95 4.16 8.82
C THR A 39 -14.68 5.44 8.45
N PHE A 40 -14.83 5.68 7.15
CA PHE A 40 -15.45 6.89 6.61
C PHE A 40 -16.51 6.54 5.57
N LEU A 41 -17.58 7.34 5.55
CA LEU A 41 -18.56 7.39 4.49
C LEU A 41 -18.31 8.63 3.63
N ILE A 42 -18.13 8.43 2.32
CA ILE A 42 -17.94 9.51 1.35
C ILE A 42 -19.17 9.62 0.47
N GLU A 43 -19.74 10.81 0.37
CA GLU A 43 -20.80 11.13 -0.59
C GLU A 43 -20.19 11.76 -1.84
N ARG A 44 -20.62 11.26 -3.00
CA ARG A 44 -20.22 11.76 -4.33
C ARG A 44 -21.47 12.05 -5.14
N ASN A 45 -21.70 13.30 -5.52
CA ASN A 45 -22.77 13.66 -6.44
C ASN A 45 -22.32 13.33 -7.87
N ILE A 46 -23.00 12.39 -8.48
CA ILE A 46 -22.74 11.93 -9.85
C ILE A 46 -24.10 11.82 -10.53
N PRO A 47 -24.57 12.88 -11.23
CA PRO A 47 -25.86 12.86 -11.90
C PRO A 47 -25.96 11.66 -12.85
N GLY A 48 -27.05 10.92 -12.74
CA GLY A 48 -27.28 9.71 -13.54
C GLY A 48 -26.43 8.50 -13.13
N ALA A 49 -25.84 8.48 -11.91
CA ALA A 49 -25.03 7.36 -11.46
C ALA A 49 -25.75 6.00 -11.57
N GLY A 50 -27.05 5.96 -11.31
CA GLY A 50 -27.87 4.76 -11.43
C GLY A 50 -28.06 4.23 -12.85
N LEU A 51 -27.71 5.01 -13.86
CA LEU A 51 -27.74 4.64 -15.28
C LEU A 51 -26.39 4.11 -15.80
N LEU A 52 -25.36 4.11 -14.97
CA LEU A 52 -24.04 3.58 -15.32
C LEU A 52 -24.14 2.08 -15.61
N THR A 53 -23.56 1.67 -16.73
CA THR A 53 -23.51 0.26 -17.13
C THR A 53 -22.51 -0.51 -16.24
N ALA A 54 -22.66 -1.82 -16.19
CA ALA A 54 -21.70 -2.68 -15.47
C ALA A 54 -20.25 -2.47 -15.91
N GLU A 55 -20.02 -2.23 -17.22
CA GLU A 55 -18.68 -1.95 -17.77
C GLU A 55 -18.13 -0.60 -17.28
N GLN A 56 -18.96 0.43 -17.23
CA GLN A 56 -18.57 1.73 -16.69
C GLN A 56 -18.25 1.65 -15.20
N LEU A 57 -19.06 0.95 -14.41
CA LEU A 57 -18.81 0.72 -12.98
C LEU A 57 -17.52 -0.07 -12.76
N LYS A 58 -17.24 -1.07 -13.60
CA LYS A 58 -15.99 -1.82 -13.58
C LYS A 58 -14.78 -0.91 -13.84
N GLY A 59 -14.86 -0.04 -14.86
CA GLY A 59 -13.79 0.91 -15.18
C GLY A 59 -13.50 1.88 -14.02
N ILE A 60 -14.54 2.41 -13.37
CA ILE A 60 -14.43 3.26 -12.18
C ILE A 60 -13.73 2.50 -11.05
N SER A 61 -14.13 1.25 -10.81
CA SER A 61 -13.54 0.40 -9.77
C SER A 61 -12.06 0.10 -10.04
N GLN A 62 -11.72 -0.24 -11.27
CA GLN A 62 -10.33 -0.48 -11.69
C GLN A 62 -9.44 0.74 -11.47
N LYS A 63 -9.95 1.93 -11.83
CA LYS A 63 -9.24 3.20 -11.61
C LYS A 63 -9.02 3.45 -10.12
N SER A 64 -10.05 3.27 -9.29
CA SER A 64 -9.95 3.40 -7.84
C SER A 64 -8.89 2.45 -7.27
N CYS A 65 -8.95 1.17 -7.63
CA CYS A 65 -7.98 0.17 -7.17
C CYS A 65 -6.54 0.49 -7.59
N SER A 66 -6.33 1.03 -8.80
CA SER A 66 -5.00 1.44 -9.24
C SER A 66 -4.44 2.57 -8.38
N VAL A 67 -5.24 3.60 -8.11
CA VAL A 67 -4.83 4.72 -7.24
C VAL A 67 -4.52 4.23 -5.81
N LEU A 68 -5.37 3.36 -5.26
CA LEU A 68 -5.16 2.81 -3.91
C LEU A 68 -3.88 1.99 -3.81
N LYS A 69 -3.55 1.22 -4.84
CA LYS A 69 -2.29 0.46 -4.90
C LYS A 69 -1.07 1.38 -4.77
N ASP A 70 -1.11 2.53 -5.44
CA ASP A 70 -0.01 3.52 -5.41
C ASP A 70 0.04 4.29 -4.08
N MET A 71 -1.08 4.39 -3.36
CA MET A 71 -1.15 5.08 -2.06
C MET A 71 -0.72 4.21 -0.88
N GLY A 72 -0.69 2.90 -1.04
CA GLY A 72 -0.24 1.97 0.01
C GLY A 72 -1.30 1.67 1.09
N PRO A 73 -0.89 1.10 2.23
CA PRO A 73 -1.79 0.45 3.19
C PRO A 73 -2.58 1.41 4.09
N GLY A 74 -2.29 2.71 4.05
CA GLY A 74 -2.97 3.73 4.88
C GLY A 74 -4.40 4.05 4.45
N ILE A 75 -4.89 3.45 3.36
CA ILE A 75 -6.24 3.62 2.83
C ILE A 75 -6.74 2.33 2.20
N VAL A 76 -7.98 1.95 2.50
CA VAL A 76 -8.64 0.74 1.98
C VAL A 76 -10.06 1.07 1.55
N TRP A 77 -10.44 0.69 0.34
CA TRP A 77 -11.82 0.77 -0.11
C TRP A 77 -12.56 -0.50 0.28
N LEU A 78 -13.67 -0.36 1.02
CA LEU A 78 -14.47 -1.50 1.43
C LEU A 78 -15.57 -1.80 0.42
N GLN A 79 -16.42 -0.80 0.11
CA GLN A 79 -17.54 -0.94 -0.82
C GLN A 79 -18.12 0.41 -1.22
N SER A 80 -18.95 0.41 -2.25
CA SER A 80 -19.73 1.59 -2.65
C SER A 80 -21.15 1.19 -3.01
N TYR A 81 -22.06 2.11 -2.74
CA TYR A 81 -23.48 2.00 -3.08
C TYR A 81 -23.82 3.02 -4.15
N VAL A 82 -24.32 2.55 -5.29
CA VAL A 82 -24.73 3.39 -6.40
C VAL A 82 -26.24 3.65 -6.28
N THR A 83 -26.63 4.91 -6.24
CA THR A 83 -28.02 5.37 -6.24
C THR A 83 -28.34 6.10 -7.53
N GLY A 84 -29.50 6.75 -7.64
CA GLY A 84 -29.90 7.47 -8.87
C GLY A 84 -28.85 8.50 -9.32
N ASP A 85 -28.47 9.40 -8.40
CA ASP A 85 -27.62 10.56 -8.69
C ASP A 85 -26.40 10.67 -7.78
N LYS A 86 -26.13 9.64 -6.96
CA LYS A 86 -25.04 9.65 -5.98
C LYS A 86 -24.38 8.28 -5.88
N ILE A 87 -23.11 8.32 -5.45
CA ILE A 87 -22.40 7.12 -5.00
C ILE A 87 -21.93 7.38 -3.57
N PHE A 88 -22.27 6.46 -2.66
CA PHE A 88 -21.78 6.43 -1.29
C PHE A 88 -20.70 5.39 -1.16
N CYS A 89 -19.49 5.82 -0.77
CA CYS A 89 -18.34 4.95 -0.68
C CYS A 89 -17.91 4.78 0.77
N VAL A 90 -17.64 3.56 1.19
CA VAL A 90 -17.11 3.25 2.52
C VAL A 90 -15.63 2.91 2.39
N TYR A 91 -14.80 3.66 3.10
CA TYR A 91 -13.35 3.49 3.15
C TYR A 91 -12.87 3.35 4.58
N GLN A 92 -11.74 2.69 4.73
CA GLN A 92 -10.89 2.83 5.91
C GLN A 92 -9.66 3.64 5.52
N ALA A 93 -9.30 4.63 6.35
CA ALA A 93 -8.13 5.47 6.12
C ALA A 93 -7.56 5.97 7.45
N GLU A 94 -6.28 6.35 7.45
CA GLU A 94 -5.66 6.97 8.62
C GLU A 94 -6.29 8.33 8.96
N ASN A 95 -6.69 9.08 7.93
CA ASN A 95 -7.29 10.41 8.06
C ASN A 95 -8.03 10.81 6.77
N GLU A 96 -8.79 11.90 6.85
CA GLU A 96 -9.53 12.46 5.71
C GLU A 96 -8.64 12.94 4.57
N THR A 97 -7.43 13.39 4.85
CA THR A 97 -6.49 13.87 3.81
C THR A 97 -6.18 12.77 2.81
N MET A 98 -6.01 11.54 3.26
CA MET A 98 -5.80 10.41 2.36
C MET A 98 -6.99 10.16 1.42
N LEU A 99 -8.22 10.39 1.89
CA LEU A 99 -9.43 10.25 1.08
C LEU A 99 -9.52 11.37 0.03
N GLN A 100 -9.14 12.59 0.40
CA GLN A 100 -9.05 13.73 -0.52
C GLN A 100 -7.97 13.51 -1.59
N ASP A 101 -6.81 13.01 -1.20
CA ASP A 101 -5.72 12.67 -2.13
C ASP A 101 -6.10 11.55 -3.10
N HIS A 102 -6.77 10.51 -2.61
CA HIS A 102 -7.33 9.46 -3.44
C HIS A 102 -8.31 10.01 -4.50
N ALA A 103 -9.23 10.86 -4.05
CA ALA A 103 -10.21 11.48 -4.94
C ALA A 103 -9.55 12.38 -5.99
N LYS A 104 -8.56 13.20 -5.59
CA LYS A 104 -7.80 14.06 -6.49
C LYS A 104 -7.02 13.25 -7.54
N LYS A 105 -6.32 12.21 -7.12
CA LYS A 105 -5.55 11.33 -8.03
C LYS A 105 -6.46 10.55 -8.98
N GLY A 106 -7.60 10.10 -8.50
CA GLY A 106 -8.59 9.38 -9.30
C GLY A 106 -9.52 10.27 -10.12
N GLY A 107 -9.56 11.58 -9.88
CA GLY A 107 -10.53 12.50 -10.49
C GLY A 107 -11.96 12.21 -10.03
N PHE A 108 -12.13 11.76 -8.77
CA PHE A 108 -13.45 11.47 -8.20
C PHE A 108 -13.98 12.70 -7.46
N PRO A 109 -15.28 13.07 -7.60
CA PRO A 109 -15.86 14.13 -6.81
C PRO A 109 -15.95 13.73 -5.32
N ILE A 110 -15.87 14.71 -4.43
CA ILE A 110 -16.21 14.58 -3.01
C ILE A 110 -17.16 15.70 -2.64
N ASN A 111 -18.33 15.34 -2.10
CA ASN A 111 -19.30 16.29 -1.58
C ASN A 111 -19.29 16.34 -0.06
N SER A 112 -19.10 15.17 0.58
CA SER A 112 -18.88 15.11 2.02
C SER A 112 -18.04 13.89 2.40
N ILE A 113 -17.34 14.00 3.53
CA ILE A 113 -16.64 12.92 4.21
C ILE A 113 -17.16 12.90 5.64
N MET A 114 -17.59 11.74 6.12
CA MET A 114 -18.13 11.56 7.47
C MET A 114 -17.44 10.38 8.12
N GLU A 115 -16.86 10.56 9.31
CA GLU A 115 -16.31 9.45 10.10
C GLU A 115 -17.47 8.59 10.65
N ILE A 116 -17.42 7.29 10.45
CA ILE A 116 -18.37 6.33 10.99
C ILE A 116 -17.87 5.91 12.37
N ASN A 117 -18.55 6.38 13.41
CA ASN A 117 -18.17 6.06 14.80
C ASN A 117 -18.68 4.69 15.24
N ASN A 118 -19.84 4.27 14.73
CA ASN A 118 -20.48 3.01 15.10
C ASN A 118 -21.27 2.41 13.95
N ASN A 119 -21.40 1.09 13.98
CA ASN A 119 -22.26 0.35 13.07
C ASN A 119 -23.29 -0.46 13.89
N ILE A 120 -24.55 -0.32 13.56
CA ILE A 120 -25.63 -1.10 14.16
C ILE A 120 -26.27 -2.02 13.12
N SER A 121 -26.69 -3.19 13.58
CA SER A 121 -27.37 -4.20 12.76
C SER A 121 -28.41 -4.93 13.61
N PRO A 122 -29.25 -5.82 13.03
CA PRO A 122 -30.12 -6.66 13.83
C PRO A 122 -29.43 -7.43 14.95
N LYS A 123 -28.14 -7.79 14.76
CA LYS A 123 -27.31 -8.42 15.80
C LYS A 123 -27.03 -7.51 16.99
N THR A 124 -27.12 -6.21 16.83
CA THR A 124 -26.91 -5.25 17.93
C THR A 124 -28.09 -5.28 18.94
N ALA A 125 -29.21 -5.90 18.55
CA ALA A 125 -30.40 -6.06 19.40
C ALA A 125 -30.41 -7.37 20.22
N GLU A 126 -29.43 -8.24 20.01
CA GLU A 126 -29.24 -9.51 20.74
C GLU A 126 -28.38 -9.30 21.99
#